data_7cbc5697b7be2d93bafadabf1867f8ee
#
_entry.id   7cbc5697b7be2d93bafadabf1867f8ee
#
_cell.length_a   1.000
_cell.length_b   1.000
_cell.length_c   1.000
_cell.angle_alpha   90.00
_cell.angle_beta   90.00
_cell.angle_gamma   90.00
#
_symmetry.space_group_name_H-M   'P 1'
#
loop_
_entity.id
_entity.type
_entity.pdbx_description
1 polymer ?
#
loop_
_entity_poly.entity_id
_entity_poly.type
_entity_poly.pdbx_seq_one_letter_code
_entity_poly.pdbx_strand_id
1 'polypeptide(L)'
;MDYEIYQEEGLVLCECDGRFRLYDLNRKKSVFDTDLKYLRVENESGLIFTPDKVYSLAGKELFRMLSSKEAPVKIIRFRQNILLISEMDGLCHVILWNGSSILLELHGFEVIRHRHFFAVKTEKCWRIFKACGTEITLEELILPEKSLDFGFDFIVCGQAGSYELYSLTDGNFIAGGFIKVIPSKTSHFALCFSVSDRLAHLLVENKQWLSVEADDGYILSEKHRTFAVRRRDKFFLYEFDGTLYSDASFEQGFDFACMKGDILLTRNNGEFSIYSKNK
;
A
#
# COMPACT_ATOMS: atom_id res chain seq x y z
N MET A 1 -13.44 28.68 -23.44
CA MET A 1 -14.47 27.92 -22.69
C MET A 1 -14.18 26.45 -22.95
N ASP A 2 -13.76 25.72 -21.94
CA ASP A 2 -13.50 24.30 -22.02
C ASP A 2 -14.70 23.55 -21.42
N TYR A 3 -14.95 22.34 -21.93
CA TYR A 3 -16.04 21.53 -21.42
C TYR A 3 -15.67 20.04 -21.43
N GLU A 4 -16.20 19.31 -20.46
CA GLU A 4 -16.13 17.84 -20.38
C GLU A 4 -17.54 17.27 -20.35
N ILE A 5 -17.78 16.21 -21.12
CA ILE A 5 -19.08 15.55 -21.22
C ILE A 5 -18.99 14.18 -20.54
N TYR A 6 -19.83 13.97 -19.57
CA TYR A 6 -20.05 12.71 -18.87
C TYR A 6 -21.34 12.07 -19.40
N GLN A 7 -21.23 11.28 -20.48
CA GLN A 7 -22.38 10.82 -21.26
C GLN A 7 -23.32 9.89 -20.49
N GLU A 8 -22.76 8.97 -19.72
CA GLU A 8 -23.56 7.96 -18.98
C GLU A 8 -24.43 8.60 -17.90
N GLU A 9 -23.94 9.66 -17.27
CA GLU A 9 -24.66 10.39 -16.22
C GLU A 9 -25.50 11.54 -16.75
N GLY A 10 -25.36 11.89 -18.02
CA GLY A 10 -26.03 13.03 -18.63
C GLY A 10 -25.57 14.38 -18.05
N LEU A 11 -24.30 14.48 -17.66
CA LEU A 11 -23.73 15.70 -17.07
C LEU A 11 -22.76 16.37 -18.03
N VAL A 12 -22.72 17.70 -18.00
CA VAL A 12 -21.73 18.52 -18.72
C VAL A 12 -21.07 19.49 -17.76
N LEU A 13 -19.75 19.36 -17.61
CA LEU A 13 -18.91 20.30 -16.88
C LEU A 13 -18.40 21.37 -17.84
N CYS A 14 -18.67 22.63 -17.54
CA CYS A 14 -18.16 23.78 -18.29
C CYS A 14 -17.17 24.57 -17.41
N GLU A 15 -16.03 24.96 -17.99
CA GLU A 15 -15.08 25.90 -17.39
C GLU A 15 -15.05 27.19 -18.22
N CYS A 16 -15.21 28.32 -17.56
CA CYS A 16 -15.12 29.64 -18.16
C CYS A 16 -14.42 30.60 -17.16
N ASP A 17 -13.32 31.21 -17.56
CA ASP A 17 -12.54 32.18 -16.75
C ASP A 17 -12.18 31.64 -15.34
N GLY A 18 -11.80 30.34 -15.27
CA GLY A 18 -11.46 29.68 -14.01
C GLY A 18 -12.65 29.40 -13.08
N ARG A 19 -13.85 29.52 -13.59
CA ARG A 19 -15.08 29.14 -12.88
C ARG A 19 -15.71 27.92 -13.51
N PHE A 20 -16.28 27.06 -12.67
CA PHE A 20 -16.85 25.78 -13.06
C PHE A 20 -18.35 25.80 -12.86
N ARG A 21 -19.08 25.24 -13.86
CA ARG A 21 -20.50 25.02 -13.80
C ARG A 21 -20.84 23.62 -14.29
N LEU A 22 -21.65 22.89 -13.56
CA LEU A 22 -22.11 21.55 -13.92
C LEU A 22 -23.58 21.57 -14.30
N TYR A 23 -23.91 21.07 -15.48
CA TYR A 23 -25.29 20.97 -16.02
C TYR A 23 -25.73 19.52 -16.04
N ASP A 24 -26.97 19.29 -15.59
CA ASP A 24 -27.69 18.04 -15.77
C ASP A 24 -28.56 18.17 -17.05
N LEU A 25 -28.13 17.45 -18.08
CA LEU A 25 -28.83 17.48 -19.38
C LEU A 25 -30.23 16.84 -19.32
N ASN A 26 -30.42 15.85 -18.46
CA ASN A 26 -31.70 15.16 -18.30
C ASN A 26 -32.71 16.08 -17.64
N ARG A 27 -32.28 16.86 -16.63
CA ARG A 27 -33.12 17.84 -15.94
C ARG A 27 -33.12 19.22 -16.59
N LYS A 28 -32.24 19.43 -17.59
CA LYS A 28 -32.05 20.70 -18.31
C LYS A 28 -31.80 21.91 -17.38
N LYS A 29 -30.96 21.68 -16.34
CA LYS A 29 -30.64 22.72 -15.35
C LYS A 29 -29.23 22.56 -14.80
N SER A 30 -28.73 23.62 -14.18
CA SER A 30 -27.49 23.55 -13.41
C SER A 30 -27.67 22.66 -12.17
N VAL A 31 -26.63 21.86 -11.85
CA VAL A 31 -26.58 21.05 -10.62
C VAL A 31 -26.41 21.95 -9.40
N PHE A 32 -25.66 23.04 -9.56
CA PHE A 32 -25.42 24.07 -8.55
C PHE A 32 -25.94 25.43 -9.01
N ASP A 33 -26.45 26.23 -8.07
CA ASP A 33 -27.02 27.55 -8.36
C ASP A 33 -25.94 28.62 -8.63
N THR A 34 -24.71 28.38 -8.24
CA THR A 34 -23.57 29.30 -8.38
C THR A 34 -22.41 28.68 -9.09
N ASP A 35 -21.62 29.52 -9.76
CA ASP A 35 -20.34 29.10 -10.33
C ASP A 35 -19.31 28.83 -9.21
N LEU A 36 -18.57 27.74 -9.34
CA LEU A 36 -17.59 27.28 -8.37
C LEU A 36 -16.16 27.60 -8.84
N LYS A 37 -15.27 27.90 -7.91
CA LYS A 37 -13.84 28.12 -8.21
C LYS A 37 -13.11 26.80 -8.54
N TYR A 38 -13.63 25.68 -8.05
CA TYR A 38 -13.12 24.35 -8.31
C TYR A 38 -14.29 23.37 -8.31
N LEU A 39 -14.28 22.46 -9.28
CA LEU A 39 -15.23 21.35 -9.36
C LEU A 39 -14.56 20.18 -10.08
N ARG A 40 -14.67 19.00 -9.52
CA ARG A 40 -14.23 17.75 -10.12
C ARG A 40 -15.33 16.71 -10.05
N VAL A 41 -15.67 16.13 -11.17
CA VAL A 41 -16.58 14.99 -11.25
C VAL A 41 -15.76 13.70 -11.29
N GLU A 42 -16.13 12.76 -10.48
CA GLU A 42 -15.51 11.44 -10.41
C GLU A 42 -16.56 10.37 -10.68
N ASN A 43 -16.70 10.02 -11.93
CA ASN A 43 -17.78 9.16 -12.44
C ASN A 43 -17.83 7.80 -11.78
N GLU A 44 -16.69 7.11 -11.69
CA GLU A 44 -16.63 5.76 -11.16
C GLU A 44 -17.08 5.67 -9.69
N SER A 45 -16.96 6.76 -8.92
CA SER A 45 -17.42 6.82 -7.54
C SER A 45 -18.80 7.47 -7.39
N GLY A 46 -19.30 8.12 -8.44
CA GLY A 46 -20.53 8.88 -8.40
C GLY A 46 -20.45 10.14 -7.54
N LEU A 47 -19.24 10.74 -7.43
CA LEU A 47 -18.98 11.87 -6.53
C LEU A 47 -18.61 13.14 -7.30
N ILE A 48 -19.05 14.28 -6.76
CA ILE A 48 -18.64 15.61 -7.19
C ILE A 48 -17.93 16.30 -6.03
N PHE A 49 -16.70 16.76 -6.28
CA PHE A 49 -15.87 17.48 -5.32
C PHE A 49 -15.90 18.97 -5.61
N THR A 50 -16.16 19.77 -4.59
CA THR A 50 -16.01 21.22 -4.56
C THR A 50 -14.94 21.60 -3.53
N PRO A 51 -14.57 22.88 -3.34
CA PRO A 51 -13.49 23.23 -2.41
C PRO A 51 -13.65 22.70 -0.98
N ASP A 52 -14.87 22.57 -0.48
CA ASP A 52 -15.15 22.22 0.91
C ASP A 52 -16.18 21.12 1.10
N LYS A 53 -16.75 20.59 0.00
CA LYS A 53 -17.87 19.65 0.06
C LYS A 53 -17.81 18.58 -1.01
N VAL A 54 -18.43 17.46 -0.70
CA VAL A 54 -18.62 16.34 -1.61
C VAL A 54 -20.13 16.13 -1.80
N TYR A 55 -20.52 15.97 -3.06
CA TYR A 55 -21.90 15.79 -3.48
C TYR A 55 -22.05 14.49 -4.28
N SER A 56 -23.27 13.95 -4.29
CA SER A 56 -23.66 12.95 -5.28
C SER A 56 -23.81 13.60 -6.68
N LEU A 57 -23.85 12.78 -7.74
CA LEU A 57 -24.11 13.27 -9.10
C LEU A 57 -25.45 13.99 -9.23
N ALA A 58 -26.41 13.73 -8.35
CA ALA A 58 -27.70 14.45 -8.28
C ALA A 58 -27.60 15.83 -7.59
N GLY A 59 -26.42 16.25 -7.14
CA GLY A 59 -26.20 17.52 -6.44
C GLY A 59 -26.60 17.52 -4.96
N LYS A 60 -26.88 16.34 -4.37
CA LYS A 60 -27.13 16.22 -2.92
C LYS A 60 -25.81 16.27 -2.17
N GLU A 61 -25.66 17.19 -1.20
CA GLU A 61 -24.52 17.25 -0.29
C GLU A 61 -24.44 15.94 0.53
N LEU A 62 -23.28 15.33 0.56
CA LEU A 62 -23.01 14.08 1.27
C LEU A 62 -22.23 14.34 2.56
N PHE A 63 -21.10 15.04 2.46
CA PHE A 63 -20.24 15.40 3.58
C PHE A 63 -19.26 16.52 3.19
N ARG A 64 -18.50 16.99 4.17
CA ARG A 64 -17.47 18.01 3.95
C ARG A 64 -16.09 17.36 3.84
N MET A 65 -15.29 17.84 2.87
CA MET A 65 -13.91 17.44 2.67
C MET A 65 -13.20 18.51 1.85
N LEU A 66 -12.11 19.04 2.34
CA LEU A 66 -11.36 20.06 1.64
C LEU A 66 -10.72 19.50 0.37
N SER A 67 -10.78 20.25 -0.70
CA SER A 67 -10.24 19.88 -2.01
C SER A 67 -9.88 21.13 -2.83
N SER A 68 -8.85 21.06 -3.67
CA SER A 68 -8.48 22.10 -4.62
C SER A 68 -7.87 21.50 -5.90
N LYS A 69 -7.56 22.34 -6.90
CA LYS A 69 -6.82 21.90 -8.10
C LYS A 69 -5.40 21.40 -7.73
N GLU A 70 -4.75 22.09 -6.79
CA GLU A 70 -3.38 21.80 -6.33
C GLU A 70 -3.34 20.59 -5.37
N ALA A 71 -4.41 20.40 -4.60
CA ALA A 71 -4.56 19.31 -3.64
C ALA A 71 -5.87 18.53 -3.88
N PRO A 72 -5.97 17.77 -4.97
CA PRO A 72 -7.16 16.99 -5.27
C PRO A 72 -7.29 15.82 -4.29
N VAL A 73 -8.54 15.45 -4.00
CA VAL A 73 -8.82 14.27 -3.18
C VAL A 73 -8.30 13.02 -3.87
N LYS A 74 -7.48 12.26 -3.17
CA LYS A 74 -7.01 10.94 -3.58
C LYS A 74 -8.08 9.90 -3.28
N ILE A 75 -8.44 9.12 -4.26
CA ILE A 75 -9.52 8.15 -4.19
C ILE A 75 -8.93 6.75 -4.28
N ILE A 76 -9.20 5.93 -3.28
CA ILE A 76 -8.78 4.54 -3.22
C ILE A 76 -10.01 3.66 -3.11
N ARG A 77 -10.21 2.80 -4.12
CA ARG A 77 -11.36 1.89 -4.15
C ARG A 77 -11.02 0.58 -3.49
N PHE A 78 -11.86 0.18 -2.58
CA PHE A 78 -11.99 -1.17 -2.09
C PHE A 78 -13.24 -1.81 -2.72
N ARG A 79 -13.43 -3.11 -2.50
CA ARG A 79 -14.52 -3.85 -3.14
C ARG A 79 -15.92 -3.24 -2.94
N GLN A 80 -16.19 -2.72 -1.74
CA GLN A 80 -17.48 -2.18 -1.35
C GLN A 80 -17.42 -0.75 -0.83
N ASN A 81 -16.24 -0.22 -0.57
CA ASN A 81 -16.03 1.06 0.07
C ASN A 81 -14.99 1.89 -0.68
N ILE A 82 -15.03 3.18 -0.47
CA ILE A 82 -14.11 4.15 -1.05
C ILE A 82 -13.41 4.89 0.08
N LEU A 83 -12.08 4.87 0.06
CA LEU A 83 -11.25 5.69 0.93
C LEU A 83 -10.90 6.98 0.20
N LEU A 84 -11.28 8.09 0.79
CA LEU A 84 -11.02 9.44 0.31
C LEU A 84 -9.98 10.07 1.21
N ILE A 85 -8.94 10.64 0.62
CA ILE A 85 -7.85 11.29 1.33
C ILE A 85 -7.65 12.67 0.73
N SER A 86 -7.80 13.70 1.54
CA SER A 86 -7.41 15.06 1.19
C SER A 86 -6.20 15.47 2.03
N GLU A 87 -5.22 16.13 1.41
CA GLU A 87 -4.00 16.56 2.06
C GLU A 87 -3.89 18.09 1.98
N MET A 88 -3.76 18.75 3.13
CA MET A 88 -3.55 20.19 3.21
C MET A 88 -2.59 20.51 4.37
N ASP A 89 -1.57 21.30 4.10
CA ASP A 89 -0.59 21.78 5.10
C ASP A 89 0.04 20.66 5.94
N GLY A 90 0.32 19.52 5.30
CA GLY A 90 0.90 18.33 5.96
C GLY A 90 -0.09 17.53 6.80
N LEU A 91 -1.37 17.86 6.76
CA LEU A 91 -2.44 17.11 7.41
C LEU A 91 -3.27 16.35 6.38
N CYS A 92 -3.61 15.11 6.68
CA CYS A 92 -4.52 14.27 5.92
C CYS A 92 -5.88 14.24 6.61
N HIS A 93 -6.93 14.52 5.85
CA HIS A 93 -8.31 14.21 6.24
C HIS A 93 -8.73 12.95 5.48
N VAL A 94 -9.14 11.94 6.21
CA VAL A 94 -9.40 10.57 5.70
C VAL A 94 -10.86 10.20 5.97
N ILE A 95 -11.59 9.87 4.93
CA ILE A 95 -12.97 9.42 5.02
C ILE A 95 -13.09 8.05 4.33
N LEU A 96 -13.63 7.06 5.03
CA LEU A 96 -14.08 5.80 4.46
C LEU A 96 -15.59 5.87 4.25
N TRP A 97 -16.03 5.73 3.01
CA TRP A 97 -17.43 5.86 2.59
C TRP A 97 -17.92 4.60 1.87
N ASN A 98 -19.15 4.16 2.17
CA ASN A 98 -19.74 2.93 1.60
C ASN A 98 -20.78 3.16 0.52
N GLY A 99 -20.87 4.38 -0.02
CA GLY A 99 -21.91 4.76 -1.00
C GLY A 99 -23.15 5.40 -0.37
N SER A 100 -23.36 5.25 0.93
CA SER A 100 -24.54 5.82 1.62
C SER A 100 -24.20 6.56 2.92
N SER A 101 -23.16 6.14 3.62
CA SER A 101 -22.75 6.72 4.91
C SER A 101 -21.22 6.72 5.09
N ILE A 102 -20.74 7.60 5.94
CA ILE A 102 -19.35 7.59 6.43
C ILE A 102 -19.23 6.45 7.42
N LEU A 103 -18.31 5.51 7.15
CA LEU A 103 -17.95 4.42 8.07
C LEU A 103 -16.87 4.85 9.05
N LEU A 104 -15.97 5.73 8.60
CA LEU A 104 -14.84 6.21 9.37
C LEU A 104 -14.43 7.61 8.89
N GLU A 105 -14.13 8.48 9.84
CA GLU A 105 -13.55 9.81 9.59
C GLU A 105 -12.38 10.04 10.55
N LEU A 106 -11.23 10.44 10.02
CA LEU A 106 -9.99 10.62 10.77
C LEU A 106 -9.17 11.79 10.23
N HIS A 107 -8.33 12.34 11.11
CA HIS A 107 -7.25 13.25 10.74
C HIS A 107 -5.90 12.62 11.10
N GLY A 108 -4.90 12.85 10.27
CA GLY A 108 -3.55 12.32 10.48
C GLY A 108 -2.51 13.04 9.63
N PHE A 109 -1.30 12.48 9.56
CA PHE A 109 -0.17 13.06 8.83
C PHE A 109 0.25 12.22 7.63
N GLU A 110 -0.08 10.94 7.65
CA GLU A 110 0.32 9.99 6.62
C GLU A 110 -0.71 8.87 6.51
N VAL A 111 -0.91 8.39 5.29
CA VAL A 111 -1.79 7.25 5.01
C VAL A 111 -1.04 6.22 4.18
N ILE A 112 -0.94 5.00 4.69
CA ILE A 112 -0.36 3.86 4.00
C ILE A 112 -1.47 2.89 3.62
N ARG A 113 -1.44 2.42 2.37
CA ARG A 113 -2.40 1.45 1.85
C ARG A 113 -1.76 0.11 1.57
N HIS A 114 -2.47 -0.96 1.90
CA HIS A 114 -2.14 -2.30 1.44
C HIS A 114 -3.40 -3.14 1.20
N ARG A 115 -3.68 -3.52 -0.05
CA ARG A 115 -4.82 -4.39 -0.45
C ARG A 115 -6.16 -3.95 0.16
N HIS A 116 -6.62 -4.67 1.19
CA HIS A 116 -7.87 -4.44 1.92
C HIS A 116 -7.67 -3.78 3.28
N PHE A 117 -6.51 -3.17 3.49
CA PHE A 117 -6.12 -2.50 4.72
C PHE A 117 -5.57 -1.10 4.42
N PHE A 118 -5.64 -0.23 5.38
CA PHE A 118 -4.93 1.05 5.39
C PHE A 118 -4.55 1.43 6.81
N ALA A 119 -3.51 2.22 6.94
CA ALA A 119 -3.09 2.78 8.21
C ALA A 119 -3.05 4.30 8.12
N VAL A 120 -3.39 4.96 9.21
CA VAL A 120 -3.35 6.41 9.36
C VAL A 120 -2.42 6.75 10.51
N LYS A 121 -1.39 7.54 10.23
CA LYS A 121 -0.49 8.08 11.24
C LYS A 121 -1.16 9.28 11.91
N THR A 122 -1.45 9.15 13.19
CA THR A 122 -2.00 10.23 14.01
C THR A 122 -0.91 10.85 14.89
N GLU A 123 -1.24 11.86 15.67
CA GLU A 123 -0.31 12.45 16.65
C GLU A 123 0.18 11.45 17.72
N LYS A 124 -0.65 10.48 18.05
CA LYS A 124 -0.39 9.55 19.16
C LYS A 124 0.17 8.21 18.70
N CYS A 125 -0.30 7.70 17.56
CA CYS A 125 0.05 6.36 17.10
C CYS A 125 -0.35 6.16 15.64
N TRP A 126 0.10 5.06 15.06
CA TRP A 126 -0.48 4.50 13.86
C TRP A 126 -1.78 3.77 14.20
N ARG A 127 -2.83 4.04 13.47
CA ARG A 127 -4.11 3.34 13.53
C ARG A 127 -4.32 2.55 12.26
N ILE A 128 -4.68 1.29 12.37
CA ILE A 128 -4.75 0.34 11.25
C ILE A 128 -6.19 -0.13 11.10
N PHE A 129 -6.68 -0.12 9.87
CA PHE A 129 -8.07 -0.43 9.55
C PHE A 129 -8.18 -1.44 8.42
N LYS A 130 -9.18 -2.31 8.51
CA LYS A 130 -9.69 -3.07 7.38
C LYS A 130 -10.48 -2.16 6.45
N ALA A 131 -10.58 -2.52 5.18
CA ALA A 131 -11.39 -1.78 4.19
C ALA A 131 -12.88 -1.67 4.55
N CYS A 132 -13.38 -2.45 5.49
CA CYS A 132 -14.75 -2.35 6.02
C CYS A 132 -14.89 -1.30 7.15
N GLY A 133 -13.81 -0.65 7.57
CA GLY A 133 -13.80 0.34 8.65
C GLY A 133 -13.48 -0.22 10.03
N THR A 134 -13.36 -1.54 10.17
CA THR A 134 -12.98 -2.15 11.46
C THR A 134 -11.50 -1.88 11.77
N GLU A 135 -11.23 -1.31 12.92
CA GLU A 135 -9.87 -1.09 13.42
C GLU A 135 -9.23 -2.42 13.88
N ILE A 136 -7.96 -2.60 13.54
CA ILE A 136 -7.14 -3.69 14.07
C ILE A 136 -6.43 -3.15 15.30
N THR A 137 -6.77 -3.68 16.45
CA THR A 137 -6.11 -3.32 17.72
C THR A 137 -4.88 -4.18 17.87
N LEU A 138 -3.71 -3.56 17.99
CA LEU A 138 -2.46 -4.26 18.30
C LEU A 138 -2.28 -4.37 19.81
N GLU A 139 -1.51 -5.37 20.27
CA GLU A 139 -1.15 -5.53 21.67
C GLU A 139 -0.41 -4.30 22.22
N GLU A 140 0.44 -3.69 21.37
CA GLU A 140 1.15 -2.45 21.69
C GLU A 140 0.85 -1.36 20.68
N LEU A 141 0.81 -0.11 21.13
CA LEU A 141 0.64 1.05 20.26
C LEU A 141 1.90 1.30 19.44
N ILE A 142 1.75 1.33 18.12
CA ILE A 142 2.85 1.75 17.25
C ILE A 142 2.97 3.27 17.32
N LEU A 143 4.02 3.75 17.95
CA LEU A 143 4.29 5.18 18.09
C LEU A 143 4.53 5.84 16.72
N PRO A 144 4.22 7.15 16.57
CA PRO A 144 4.29 7.79 15.24
C PRO A 144 5.71 7.92 14.68
N GLU A 145 6.75 7.88 15.50
CA GLU A 145 8.15 7.86 15.07
C GLU A 145 8.61 6.51 14.51
N LYS A 146 7.91 5.42 14.83
CA LYS A 146 8.17 4.11 14.23
C LYS A 146 7.72 4.10 12.76
N SER A 147 8.49 3.47 11.90
CA SER A 147 8.05 3.15 10.53
C SER A 147 7.01 2.03 10.56
N LEU A 148 6.13 2.05 9.58
CA LEU A 148 5.14 1.00 9.39
C LEU A 148 5.15 0.54 7.93
N ASP A 149 5.15 -0.77 7.71
CA ASP A 149 4.98 -1.39 6.41
C ASP A 149 4.06 -2.60 6.52
N PHE A 150 3.46 -3.01 5.41
CA PHE A 150 2.59 -4.16 5.34
C PHE A 150 3.24 -5.27 4.50
N GLY A 151 3.25 -6.49 5.04
CA GLY A 151 3.40 -7.71 4.26
C GLY A 151 2.05 -8.22 3.73
N PHE A 152 2.04 -9.43 3.22
CA PHE A 152 0.80 -10.06 2.72
C PHE A 152 -0.28 -10.13 3.81
N ASP A 153 0.09 -10.59 4.99
CA ASP A 153 -0.77 -10.75 6.16
C ASP A 153 -0.09 -10.37 7.48
N PHE A 154 0.99 -9.58 7.39
CA PHE A 154 1.67 -9.01 8.55
C PHE A 154 1.75 -7.50 8.50
N ILE A 155 1.93 -6.94 9.67
CA ILE A 155 2.36 -5.58 9.92
C ILE A 155 3.81 -5.65 10.37
N VAL A 156 4.68 -4.86 9.74
CA VAL A 156 6.06 -4.63 10.14
C VAL A 156 6.14 -3.24 10.71
N CYS A 157 6.54 -3.10 11.94
CA CYS A 157 6.75 -1.79 12.53
C CYS A 157 8.07 -1.74 13.30
N GLY A 158 8.65 -0.56 13.41
CA GLY A 158 9.87 -0.37 14.17
C GLY A 158 10.67 0.85 13.77
N GLN A 159 11.87 0.93 14.35
CA GLN A 159 12.89 1.91 14.00
C GLN A 159 14.13 1.16 13.50
N ALA A 160 15.07 1.87 12.89
CA ALA A 160 16.34 1.29 12.46
C ALA A 160 17.01 0.46 13.56
N GLY A 161 17.16 -0.83 13.31
CA GLY A 161 17.78 -1.78 14.26
C GLY A 161 16.82 -2.46 15.24
N SER A 162 15.51 -2.15 15.23
CA SER A 162 14.53 -2.81 16.09
C SER A 162 13.16 -2.85 15.40
N TYR A 163 12.93 -3.94 14.67
CA TYR A 163 11.66 -4.20 13.97
C TYR A 163 10.90 -5.35 14.62
N GLU A 164 9.59 -5.24 14.55
CA GLU A 164 8.61 -6.17 15.09
C GLU A 164 7.61 -6.55 14.01
N LEU A 165 7.07 -7.77 14.11
CA LEU A 165 6.00 -8.28 13.26
C LEU A 165 4.75 -8.52 14.07
N TYR A 166 3.62 -8.12 13.50
CA TYR A 166 2.28 -8.39 14.03
C TYR A 166 1.40 -9.00 12.95
N SER A 167 0.45 -9.80 13.35
CA SER A 167 -0.55 -10.38 12.45
C SER A 167 -1.52 -9.30 11.95
N LEU A 168 -1.73 -9.22 10.65
CA LEU A 168 -2.70 -8.31 10.04
C LEU A 168 -4.15 -8.77 10.25
N THR A 169 -4.36 -10.02 10.65
CA THR A 169 -5.68 -10.60 10.86
C THR A 169 -6.31 -10.17 12.19
N ASP A 170 -5.53 -10.26 13.25
CA ASP A 170 -5.97 -10.09 14.65
C ASP A 170 -5.14 -9.11 15.48
N GLY A 171 -4.01 -8.62 14.93
CA GLY A 171 -3.14 -7.66 15.61
C GLY A 171 -2.16 -8.28 16.60
N ASN A 172 -2.13 -9.61 16.71
CA ASN A 172 -1.27 -10.29 17.69
C ASN A 172 0.21 -10.15 17.32
N PHE A 173 1.05 -10.00 18.33
CA PHE A 173 2.51 -10.03 18.18
C PHE A 173 2.97 -11.40 17.67
N ILE A 174 3.85 -11.40 16.66
CA ILE A 174 4.43 -12.62 16.08
C ILE A 174 5.88 -12.79 16.53
N ALA A 175 6.71 -11.78 16.32
CA ALA A 175 8.12 -11.79 16.66
C ALA A 175 8.72 -10.39 16.59
N GLY A 176 9.91 -10.20 17.22
CA GLY A 176 10.61 -8.91 17.22
C GLY A 176 12.09 -9.05 17.47
N GLY A 177 12.77 -7.89 17.61
CA GLY A 177 14.21 -7.83 17.81
C GLY A 177 15.02 -7.96 16.51
N PHE A 178 14.41 -7.67 15.37
CA PHE A 178 15.08 -7.74 14.08
C PHE A 178 15.71 -6.39 13.71
N ILE A 179 16.88 -6.42 13.08
CA ILE A 179 17.52 -5.22 12.51
C ILE A 179 16.96 -4.86 11.13
N LYS A 180 16.39 -5.84 10.44
CA LYS A 180 15.82 -5.71 9.12
C LYS A 180 14.72 -6.74 8.93
N VAL A 181 13.61 -6.33 8.36
CA VAL A 181 12.50 -7.21 7.97
C VAL A 181 12.11 -6.88 6.54
N ILE A 182 11.98 -7.92 5.72
CA ILE A 182 11.54 -7.81 4.32
C ILE A 182 10.33 -8.72 4.17
N PRO A 183 9.11 -8.17 4.30
CA PRO A 183 7.90 -8.95 4.14
C PRO A 183 7.56 -9.16 2.66
N SER A 184 7.14 -10.36 2.30
CA SER A 184 6.50 -10.59 1.01
C SER A 184 5.18 -9.82 0.91
N LYS A 185 4.91 -9.27 -0.27
CA LYS A 185 3.64 -8.56 -0.56
C LYS A 185 2.57 -9.50 -1.13
N THR A 186 2.92 -10.73 -1.49
CA THR A 186 2.05 -11.66 -2.22
C THR A 186 1.78 -12.97 -1.49
N SER A 187 2.58 -13.32 -0.49
CA SER A 187 2.48 -14.58 0.25
C SER A 187 2.84 -14.43 1.72
N HIS A 188 2.47 -15.41 2.53
CA HIS A 188 2.83 -15.50 3.95
C HIS A 188 4.31 -15.85 4.10
N PHE A 189 5.18 -14.86 3.83
CA PHE A 189 6.63 -15.00 3.95
C PHE A 189 7.25 -13.70 4.43
N ALA A 190 8.19 -13.80 5.35
CA ALA A 190 9.04 -12.68 5.77
C ALA A 190 10.48 -13.15 5.97
N LEU A 191 11.41 -12.34 5.50
CA LEU A 191 12.83 -12.52 5.70
C LEU A 191 13.32 -11.53 6.77
N CYS A 192 13.71 -12.04 7.93
CA CYS A 192 14.05 -11.26 9.11
C CYS A 192 15.50 -11.48 9.49
N PHE A 193 16.24 -10.41 9.78
CA PHE A 193 17.65 -10.47 10.17
C PHE A 193 17.81 -10.02 11.61
N SER A 194 18.54 -10.82 12.41
CA SER A 194 18.88 -10.50 13.79
C SER A 194 20.33 -10.01 13.89
N VAL A 195 20.63 -9.22 14.92
CA VAL A 195 22.02 -8.77 15.21
C VAL A 195 22.86 -9.90 15.79
N SER A 196 22.23 -10.82 16.53
CA SER A 196 22.91 -11.67 17.49
C SER A 196 23.58 -12.91 16.89
N ASP A 197 23.09 -13.40 15.76
CA ASP A 197 23.40 -14.78 15.35
C ASP A 197 23.82 -14.94 13.88
N ARG A 198 23.90 -13.88 13.09
CA ARG A 198 24.16 -13.94 11.64
C ARG A 198 23.23 -14.91 10.91
N LEU A 199 22.00 -14.97 11.35
CA LEU A 199 20.97 -15.79 10.74
C LEU A 199 19.91 -14.91 10.10
N ALA A 200 19.43 -15.33 8.94
CA ALA A 200 18.16 -14.91 8.42
C ALA A 200 17.09 -15.87 8.93
N HIS A 201 16.12 -15.32 9.64
CA HIS A 201 14.95 -16.05 10.10
C HIS A 201 13.84 -15.91 9.07
N LEU A 202 13.31 -17.03 8.62
CA LEU A 202 12.28 -17.11 7.60
C LEU A 202 10.96 -17.46 8.26
N LEU A 203 9.98 -16.58 8.18
CA LEU A 203 8.60 -16.96 8.48
C LEU A 203 7.97 -17.47 7.19
N VAL A 204 7.70 -18.76 7.13
CA VAL A 204 7.15 -19.44 5.94
C VAL A 204 5.62 -19.66 6.04
N GLU A 205 4.97 -20.01 4.95
CA GLU A 205 3.49 -20.05 4.80
C GLU A 205 2.75 -20.84 5.88
N ASN A 206 3.33 -21.88 6.43
CA ASN A 206 2.72 -22.67 7.49
C ASN A 206 2.93 -22.10 8.91
N LYS A 207 3.36 -20.82 9.00
CA LYS A 207 3.73 -20.12 10.24
C LYS A 207 4.91 -20.75 10.99
N GLN A 208 5.72 -21.54 10.31
CA GLN A 208 6.95 -22.08 10.86
C GLN A 208 8.09 -21.09 10.68
N TRP A 209 9.03 -21.11 11.63
CA TRP A 209 10.28 -20.40 11.54
C TRP A 209 11.38 -21.34 11.08
N LEU A 210 12.06 -20.94 10.02
CA LEU A 210 13.29 -21.57 9.57
C LEU A 210 14.43 -20.58 9.72
N SER A 211 15.66 -21.06 9.75
CA SER A 211 16.82 -20.18 9.82
C SER A 211 17.89 -20.63 8.84
N VAL A 212 18.48 -19.66 8.16
CA VAL A 212 19.61 -19.88 7.25
C VAL A 212 20.73 -18.92 7.61
N GLU A 213 21.99 -19.37 7.51
CA GLU A 213 23.14 -18.50 7.72
C GLU A 213 23.12 -17.37 6.67
N ALA A 214 23.14 -16.11 7.12
CA ALA A 214 23.13 -14.96 6.24
C ALA A 214 23.55 -13.68 6.96
N ASP A 215 24.33 -12.85 6.27
CA ASP A 215 24.69 -11.49 6.71
C ASP A 215 23.67 -10.45 6.20
N ASP A 216 22.99 -10.71 5.08
CA ASP A 216 22.00 -9.85 4.44
C ASP A 216 21.18 -10.64 3.40
N GLY A 217 20.14 -10.02 2.83
CA GLY A 217 19.35 -10.63 1.77
C GLY A 217 18.22 -9.73 1.26
N TYR A 218 17.50 -10.25 0.28
CA TYR A 218 16.33 -9.58 -0.33
C TYR A 218 15.43 -10.59 -1.03
N ILE A 219 14.16 -10.22 -1.21
CA ILE A 219 13.23 -10.98 -2.04
C ILE A 219 13.64 -10.77 -3.50
N LEU A 220 13.96 -11.85 -4.18
CA LEU A 220 14.42 -11.85 -5.56
C LEU A 220 13.21 -11.78 -6.51
N SER A 221 12.18 -12.56 -6.24
CA SER A 221 10.95 -12.58 -7.03
C SER A 221 9.74 -13.02 -6.21
N GLU A 222 8.76 -12.14 -6.10
CA GLU A 222 7.46 -12.46 -5.53
C GLU A 222 6.68 -13.49 -6.39
N LYS A 223 6.75 -13.35 -7.71
CA LYS A 223 6.08 -14.26 -8.66
C LYS A 223 6.60 -15.69 -8.54
N HIS A 224 7.90 -15.85 -8.43
CA HIS A 224 8.55 -17.17 -8.37
C HIS A 224 8.83 -17.61 -6.93
N ARG A 225 8.42 -16.80 -5.94
CA ARG A 225 8.55 -17.10 -4.53
C ARG A 225 10.00 -17.45 -4.15
N THR A 226 10.94 -16.61 -4.60
CA THR A 226 12.38 -16.81 -4.39
C THR A 226 13.00 -15.62 -3.69
N PHE A 227 14.00 -15.91 -2.86
CA PHE A 227 14.82 -14.90 -2.19
C PHE A 227 16.30 -15.24 -2.31
N ALA A 228 17.13 -14.22 -2.11
CA ALA A 228 18.58 -14.35 -2.07
C ALA A 228 19.08 -13.96 -0.68
N VAL A 229 19.99 -14.72 -0.13
CA VAL A 229 20.73 -14.34 1.07
C VAL A 229 22.21 -14.23 0.76
N ARG A 230 22.89 -13.27 1.40
CA ARG A 230 24.31 -13.10 1.31
C ARG A 230 25.00 -13.78 2.50
N ARG A 231 26.00 -14.66 2.19
CA ARG A 231 26.93 -15.22 3.16
C ARG A 231 28.33 -14.76 2.76
N ARG A 232 28.96 -13.95 3.59
CA ARG A 232 30.23 -13.30 3.23
C ARG A 232 30.09 -12.53 1.92
N ASP A 233 30.75 -12.96 0.85
CA ASP A 233 30.80 -12.28 -0.45
C ASP A 233 29.91 -12.91 -1.52
N LYS A 234 29.15 -13.96 -1.19
CA LYS A 234 28.34 -14.71 -2.15
C LYS A 234 26.87 -14.68 -1.80
N PHE A 235 26.03 -14.62 -2.85
CA PHE A 235 24.58 -14.78 -2.74
C PHE A 235 24.17 -16.22 -3.01
N PHE A 236 23.27 -16.73 -2.18
CA PHE A 236 22.65 -18.04 -2.31
C PHE A 236 21.15 -17.86 -2.50
N LEU A 237 20.58 -18.64 -3.41
CA LEU A 237 19.18 -18.52 -3.80
C LEU A 237 18.35 -19.60 -3.15
N TYR A 238 17.19 -19.20 -2.62
CA TYR A 238 16.26 -20.07 -1.93
C TYR A 238 14.83 -19.83 -2.44
N GLU A 239 14.01 -20.84 -2.31
CA GLU A 239 12.56 -20.72 -2.41
C GLU A 239 11.96 -20.27 -1.07
N PHE A 240 10.72 -19.75 -1.07
CA PHE A 240 10.07 -19.22 0.15
C PHE A 240 9.79 -20.29 1.22
N ASP A 241 9.88 -21.56 0.88
CA ASP A 241 9.81 -22.67 1.82
C ASP A 241 11.16 -22.97 2.52
N GLY A 242 12.21 -22.22 2.16
CA GLY A 242 13.56 -22.38 2.71
C GLY A 242 14.42 -23.41 2.00
N THR A 243 13.93 -24.05 0.94
CA THR A 243 14.77 -24.97 0.15
C THR A 243 15.77 -24.20 -0.70
N LEU A 244 17.01 -24.69 -0.75
CA LEU A 244 18.03 -24.13 -1.64
C LEU A 244 17.60 -24.37 -3.09
N TYR A 245 17.74 -23.34 -3.93
CA TYR A 245 17.42 -23.45 -5.34
C TYR A 245 18.27 -24.54 -6.01
N SER A 246 17.64 -25.60 -6.50
CA SER A 246 18.25 -26.90 -6.79
C SER A 246 18.87 -27.03 -8.17
N ASP A 247 19.83 -26.18 -8.49
CA ASP A 247 20.73 -26.43 -9.65
C ASP A 247 22.16 -26.50 -9.11
N ALA A 248 22.91 -27.52 -9.44
CA ALA A 248 24.28 -27.72 -8.96
C ALA A 248 25.21 -26.52 -9.23
N SER A 249 24.91 -25.72 -10.25
CA SER A 249 25.60 -24.46 -10.53
C SER A 249 25.39 -23.39 -9.43
N PHE A 250 24.40 -23.54 -8.55
CA PHE A 250 24.07 -22.59 -7.50
C PHE A 250 24.68 -22.89 -6.13
N GLU A 251 25.26 -24.07 -5.93
CA GLU A 251 25.86 -24.47 -4.65
C GLU A 251 27.07 -23.62 -4.23
N GLN A 252 27.77 -23.02 -5.19
CA GLN A 252 28.93 -22.16 -4.93
C GLN A 252 28.58 -20.71 -4.65
N GLY A 253 27.29 -20.34 -4.85
CA GLY A 253 26.80 -18.97 -4.73
C GLY A 253 27.30 -18.04 -5.85
N PHE A 254 26.81 -16.82 -5.87
CA PHE A 254 27.03 -15.79 -6.90
C PHE A 254 27.54 -14.49 -6.32
N ASP A 255 28.33 -13.74 -7.09
CA ASP A 255 28.71 -12.36 -6.73
C ASP A 255 27.54 -11.41 -6.85
N PHE A 256 26.56 -11.74 -7.70
CA PHE A 256 25.37 -10.97 -7.96
C PHE A 256 24.26 -11.88 -8.48
N ALA A 257 23.01 -11.60 -8.07
CA ALA A 257 21.81 -12.20 -8.64
C ALA A 257 20.67 -11.18 -8.72
N CYS A 258 19.95 -11.17 -9.82
CA CYS A 258 18.69 -10.44 -9.95
C CYS A 258 17.70 -11.21 -10.83
N MET A 259 16.41 -10.97 -10.63
CA MET A 259 15.36 -11.59 -11.42
C MET A 259 14.43 -10.53 -11.98
N LYS A 260 14.11 -10.63 -13.27
CA LYS A 260 13.10 -9.79 -13.92
C LYS A 260 12.17 -10.69 -14.76
N GLY A 261 10.90 -10.72 -14.35
CA GLY A 261 9.93 -11.68 -14.91
C GLY A 261 10.39 -13.12 -14.64
N ASP A 262 10.56 -13.89 -15.70
CA ASP A 262 10.99 -15.30 -15.64
C ASP A 262 12.50 -15.48 -15.90
N ILE A 263 13.24 -14.37 -15.99
CA ILE A 263 14.67 -14.38 -16.31
C ILE A 263 15.46 -14.11 -15.01
N LEU A 264 16.30 -15.06 -14.64
CA LEU A 264 17.31 -14.92 -13.61
C LEU A 264 18.66 -14.59 -14.24
N LEU A 265 19.24 -13.46 -13.89
CA LEU A 265 20.60 -13.06 -14.23
C LEU A 265 21.49 -13.22 -13.00
N THR A 266 22.58 -13.96 -13.18
CA THR A 266 23.61 -14.11 -12.14
C THR A 266 24.98 -13.70 -12.68
N ARG A 267 25.89 -13.36 -11.76
CA ARG A 267 27.30 -13.13 -12.08
C ARG A 267 28.17 -13.91 -11.09
N ASN A 268 29.15 -14.60 -11.60
CA ASN A 268 30.15 -15.28 -10.79
C ASN A 268 31.53 -15.08 -11.43
N ASN A 269 32.51 -14.60 -10.65
CA ASN A 269 33.89 -14.32 -11.09
C ASN A 269 33.96 -13.45 -12.37
N GLY A 270 33.03 -12.47 -12.49
CA GLY A 270 32.96 -11.56 -13.63
C GLY A 270 32.16 -12.06 -14.83
N GLU A 271 31.81 -13.34 -14.89
CA GLU A 271 31.01 -13.93 -15.96
C GLU A 271 29.52 -13.86 -15.65
N PHE A 272 28.70 -13.48 -16.63
CA PHE A 272 27.25 -13.44 -16.53
C PHE A 272 26.62 -14.71 -17.09
N SER A 273 25.64 -15.21 -16.38
CA SER A 273 24.79 -16.32 -16.81
C SER A 273 23.32 -15.93 -16.74
N ILE A 274 22.54 -16.38 -17.72
CA ILE A 274 21.11 -16.12 -17.84
C ILE A 274 20.37 -17.45 -17.76
N TYR A 275 19.44 -17.53 -16.85
CA TYR A 275 18.56 -18.68 -16.67
C TYR A 275 17.11 -18.27 -16.92
N SER A 276 16.37 -19.10 -17.60
CA SER A 276 14.92 -18.92 -17.77
C SER A 276 14.16 -19.90 -16.88
N LYS A 277 13.32 -19.39 -16.01
CA LYS A 277 12.40 -20.21 -15.21
C LYS A 277 11.12 -20.47 -16.04
N ASN A 278 11.30 -21.03 -17.24
CA ASN A 278 10.18 -21.53 -18.03
C ASN A 278 9.89 -22.96 -17.57
N LYS A 279 8.93 -23.05 -16.68
CA LYS A 279 7.79 -23.97 -16.58
C LYS A 279 7.29 -24.14 -15.18
#